data_4995639caba5e4b9fe74796af8987573
#
_entry.id   4995639caba5e4b9fe74796af8987573
#
_cell.length_a   1.000
_cell.length_b   1.000
_cell.length_c   1.000
_cell.angle_alpha   90.00
_cell.angle_beta   90.00
_cell.angle_gamma   90.00
#
_symmetry.space_group_name_H-M   'P 1'
#
loop_
_entity.id
_entity.type
_entity.pdbx_description
1 polymer ?
#
loop_
_entity_poly.entity_id
_entity_poly.type
_entity_poly.pdbx_seq_one_letter_code
_entity_poly.pdbx_strand_id
1 'polypeptide(L)'
;MTNLIHDLDLLRHLCGEVRQVQAITSNAIRGFANEDCAAVLLQFDNGALGSLTGSDAVAAPWSWELDSGENPVYPRHPDQPCYLLAGTGGALSIPQLKRWHYNEVDGGWHQPLLATQESFSADEALRLQLQHFVRVARREVEPLVSAADAARTLALIEAIREAAETGRACAPSLIEG
;
A
#
# COMPACT_ATOMS: atom_id res chain seq x y z
N MET A 1 13.61 2.91 -2.17
CA MET A 1 12.50 2.01 -1.74
C MET A 1 12.27 1.92 -0.24
N THR A 2 13.02 2.63 0.57
CA THR A 2 12.94 2.52 2.05
C THR A 2 11.54 2.81 2.61
N ASN A 3 10.84 3.80 2.08
CA ASN A 3 9.48 4.13 2.53
C ASN A 3 8.40 3.29 1.83
N LEU A 4 8.65 2.82 0.62
CA LEU A 4 7.72 2.04 -0.18
C LEU A 4 7.33 0.69 0.45
N ILE A 5 8.15 0.20 1.38
CA ILE A 5 7.90 -1.06 2.09
C ILE A 5 6.58 -1.01 2.87
N HIS A 6 6.20 0.14 3.43
CA HIS A 6 4.96 0.30 4.17
C HIS A 6 3.74 0.21 3.25
N ASP A 7 3.82 0.83 2.07
CA ASP A 7 2.75 0.79 1.07
C ASP A 7 2.58 -0.63 0.50
N LEU A 8 3.67 -1.33 0.26
CA LEU A 8 3.64 -2.71 -0.24
C LEU A 8 3.09 -3.69 0.81
N ASP A 9 3.43 -3.49 2.08
CA ASP A 9 2.87 -4.27 3.19
C ASP A 9 1.36 -4.07 3.29
N LEU A 10 0.91 -2.82 3.23
CA LEU A 10 -0.50 -2.46 3.26
C LEU A 10 -1.25 -3.03 2.04
N LEU A 11 -0.67 -2.96 0.84
CA LEU A 11 -1.27 -3.54 -0.36
C LEU A 11 -1.38 -5.07 -0.27
N ARG A 12 -0.40 -5.76 0.30
CA ARG A 12 -0.48 -7.19 0.58
C ARG A 12 -1.62 -7.49 1.55
N HIS A 13 -1.76 -6.68 2.61
CA HIS A 13 -2.85 -6.82 3.58
C HIS A 13 -4.24 -6.62 2.93
N LEU A 14 -4.39 -5.61 2.09
CA LEU A 14 -5.68 -5.25 1.48
C LEU A 14 -6.06 -6.10 0.28
N CYS A 15 -5.08 -6.49 -0.56
CA CYS A 15 -5.32 -7.10 -1.86
C CYS A 15 -4.85 -8.56 -1.94
N GLY A 16 -4.12 -9.07 -0.95
CA GLY A 16 -3.57 -10.41 -0.93
C GLY A 16 -2.10 -10.46 -1.38
N GLU A 17 -1.55 -11.66 -1.45
CA GLU A 17 -0.13 -11.87 -1.79
C GLU A 17 0.15 -11.53 -3.24
N VAL A 18 1.35 -10.97 -3.47
CA VAL A 18 1.82 -10.59 -4.80
C VAL A 18 2.54 -11.77 -5.45
N ARG A 19 2.05 -12.16 -6.60
CA ARG A 19 2.61 -13.25 -7.41
C ARG A 19 3.78 -12.81 -8.28
N GLN A 20 3.69 -11.61 -8.87
CA GLN A 20 4.67 -11.12 -9.83
C GLN A 20 4.71 -9.59 -9.85
N VAL A 21 5.89 -9.03 -10.12
CA VAL A 21 6.11 -7.60 -10.25
C VAL A 21 6.88 -7.26 -11.53
N GLN A 22 6.65 -6.04 -12.04
CA GLN A 22 7.51 -5.35 -12.98
C GLN A 22 7.81 -3.96 -12.43
N ALA A 23 9.02 -3.45 -12.63
CA ALA A 23 9.40 -2.17 -12.07
C ALA A 23 10.36 -1.39 -12.98
N ILE A 24 10.29 -0.07 -12.86
CA ILE A 24 11.25 0.88 -13.41
C ILE A 24 11.61 1.83 -12.27
N THR A 25 12.90 2.08 -12.09
CA THR A 25 13.40 3.02 -11.08
C THR A 25 14.28 4.09 -11.72
N SER A 26 14.42 5.23 -11.05
CA SER A 26 15.31 6.31 -11.44
C SER A 26 15.95 6.92 -10.19
N ASN A 27 17.16 7.43 -10.34
CA ASN A 27 17.88 8.24 -9.36
C ASN A 27 18.33 9.60 -9.94
N ALA A 28 17.71 10.00 -11.04
CA ALA A 28 18.13 11.14 -11.84
C ALA A 28 17.93 12.50 -11.15
N ILE A 29 17.04 12.60 -10.16
CA ILE A 29 16.73 13.85 -9.49
C ILE A 29 17.81 14.17 -8.44
N ARG A 30 18.15 13.22 -7.58
CA ARG A 30 19.13 13.38 -6.50
C ARG A 30 20.53 12.92 -6.87
N GLY A 31 20.66 12.00 -7.83
CA GLY A 31 21.94 11.46 -8.27
C GLY A 31 22.63 10.55 -7.23
N PHE A 32 21.91 10.05 -6.23
CA PHE A 32 22.43 9.09 -5.25
C PHE A 32 22.47 7.67 -5.83
N ALA A 33 23.17 6.77 -5.16
CA ALA A 33 23.18 5.36 -5.54
C ALA A 33 21.80 4.69 -5.41
N ASN A 34 20.98 5.18 -4.48
CA ASN A 34 19.62 4.71 -4.29
C ASN A 34 18.65 5.44 -5.24
N GLU A 35 17.60 4.77 -5.64
CA GLU A 35 16.50 5.34 -6.39
C GLU A 35 15.78 6.46 -5.62
N ASP A 36 15.33 7.47 -6.33
CA ASP A 36 14.49 8.57 -5.86
C ASP A 36 13.07 8.51 -6.44
N CYS A 37 12.88 7.70 -7.48
CA CYS A 37 11.58 7.43 -8.10
C CYS A 37 11.45 5.96 -8.44
N ALA A 38 10.24 5.43 -8.30
CA ALA A 38 9.88 4.07 -8.71
C ALA A 38 8.47 4.03 -9.32
N ALA A 39 8.28 3.21 -10.35
CA ALA A 39 6.99 2.82 -10.88
C ALA A 39 6.93 1.30 -10.92
N VAL A 40 5.90 0.71 -10.31
CA VAL A 40 5.77 -0.72 -10.11
C VAL A 40 4.40 -1.20 -10.58
N LEU A 41 4.38 -2.32 -11.29
CA LEU A 41 3.18 -3.08 -11.61
C LEU A 41 3.15 -4.34 -10.75
N LEU A 42 1.99 -4.63 -10.17
CA LEU A 42 1.75 -5.75 -9.26
C LEU A 42 0.69 -6.69 -9.85
N GLN A 43 0.96 -7.98 -9.82
CA GLN A 43 -0.03 -9.01 -10.06
C GLN A 43 -0.21 -9.82 -8.78
N PHE A 44 -1.43 -9.88 -8.26
CA PHE A 44 -1.76 -10.61 -7.05
C PHE A 44 -2.16 -12.06 -7.36
N ASP A 45 -2.05 -12.94 -6.38
CA ASP A 45 -2.40 -14.36 -6.51
C ASP A 45 -3.87 -14.59 -6.84
N ASN A 46 -4.75 -13.70 -6.37
CA ASN A 46 -6.19 -13.72 -6.66
C ASN A 46 -6.57 -13.16 -8.03
N GLY A 47 -5.56 -12.75 -8.84
CA GLY A 47 -5.75 -12.20 -10.18
C GLY A 47 -5.94 -10.68 -10.23
N ALA A 48 -6.00 -9.98 -9.11
CA ALA A 48 -6.04 -8.52 -9.08
C ALA A 48 -4.74 -7.94 -9.66
N LEU A 49 -4.86 -6.75 -10.24
CA LEU A 49 -3.73 -5.99 -10.76
C LEU A 49 -3.60 -4.67 -9.99
N GLY A 50 -2.38 -4.25 -9.73
CA GLY A 50 -2.08 -2.99 -9.09
C GLY A 50 -0.97 -2.22 -9.81
N SER A 51 -0.97 -0.92 -9.62
CA SER A 51 0.14 -0.04 -9.98
C SER A 51 0.48 0.86 -8.82
N LEU A 52 1.76 1.07 -8.59
CA LEU A 52 2.29 1.89 -7.52
C LEU A 52 3.35 2.81 -8.09
N THR A 53 3.28 4.08 -7.74
CA THR A 53 4.35 5.04 -8.00
C THR A 53 4.78 5.65 -6.69
N GLY A 54 6.09 5.77 -6.48
CA GLY A 54 6.65 6.40 -5.30
C GLY A 54 7.83 7.28 -5.66
N SER A 55 7.94 8.40 -4.96
CA SER A 55 9.11 9.27 -5.04
C SER A 55 9.27 10.05 -3.74
N ASP A 56 10.50 10.20 -3.29
CA ASP A 56 10.87 11.08 -2.19
C ASP A 56 11.48 12.42 -2.66
N ALA A 57 11.41 12.65 -3.97
CA ALA A 57 12.00 13.83 -4.63
C ALA A 57 10.97 14.72 -5.33
N VAL A 58 9.69 14.39 -5.30
CA VAL A 58 8.61 15.18 -5.93
C VAL A 58 7.70 15.81 -4.89
N ALA A 59 7.17 16.99 -5.21
CA ALA A 59 6.16 17.66 -4.41
C ALA A 59 4.77 17.14 -4.82
N ALA A 60 4.20 16.25 -4.03
CA ALA A 60 2.87 15.68 -4.25
C ALA A 60 2.15 15.49 -2.91
N PRO A 61 0.80 15.65 -2.87
CA PRO A 61 0.04 15.46 -1.65
C PRO A 61 -0.29 13.98 -1.36
N TRP A 62 -0.03 13.07 -2.30
CA TRP A 62 -0.52 11.69 -2.28
C TRP A 62 0.38 10.78 -1.44
N SER A 63 0.37 10.96 -0.13
CA SER A 63 1.05 10.06 0.80
C SER A 63 0.20 9.80 2.03
N TRP A 64 0.41 8.64 2.66
CA TRP A 64 -0.30 8.29 3.88
C TRP A 64 -0.10 9.34 4.98
N GLU A 65 1.11 9.84 5.15
CA GLU A 65 1.47 10.83 6.16
C GLU A 65 0.71 12.15 5.99
N LEU A 66 0.48 12.57 4.73
CA LEU A 66 -0.22 13.82 4.43
C LEU A 66 -1.74 13.66 4.43
N ASP A 67 -2.25 12.46 4.14
CA ASP A 67 -3.67 12.25 3.90
C ASP A 67 -4.40 11.65 5.10
N SER A 68 -3.76 10.76 5.88
CA SER A 68 -4.37 10.07 7.02
C SER A 68 -4.63 11.00 8.21
N GLY A 69 -3.72 11.93 8.46
CA GLY A 69 -3.76 12.79 9.64
C GLY A 69 -3.40 12.07 10.95
N GLU A 70 -2.77 10.89 10.88
CA GLU A 70 -2.31 10.14 12.06
C GLU A 70 -1.16 10.83 12.79
N ASN A 71 -0.32 11.56 12.05
CA ASN A 71 0.79 12.31 12.62
C ASN A 71 0.55 13.81 12.48
N PRO A 72 0.28 14.54 13.57
CA PRO A 72 -0.03 15.98 13.53
C PRO A 72 1.15 16.87 13.12
N VAL A 73 2.36 16.33 13.01
CA VAL A 73 3.54 17.08 12.53
C VAL A 73 3.46 17.39 11.04
N TYR A 74 2.77 16.55 10.26
CA TYR A 74 2.60 16.76 8.84
C TYR A 74 1.36 17.61 8.52
N PRO A 75 1.46 18.55 7.55
CA PRO A 75 0.28 19.27 7.05
C PRO A 75 -0.67 18.27 6.38
N ARG A 76 -1.94 18.31 6.76
CA ARG A 76 -2.93 17.36 6.28
C ARG A 76 -3.60 17.85 4.99
N HIS A 77 -3.75 16.94 4.02
CA HIS A 77 -4.50 17.12 2.78
C HIS A 77 -5.69 16.13 2.71
N PRO A 78 -6.78 16.35 3.47
CA PRO A 78 -7.81 15.34 3.72
C PRO A 78 -8.64 14.94 2.49
N ASP A 79 -8.58 15.71 1.42
CA ASP A 79 -9.37 15.50 0.21
C ASP A 79 -8.62 14.68 -0.87
N GLN A 80 -7.37 14.31 -0.59
CA GLN A 80 -6.53 13.55 -1.52
C GLN A 80 -6.39 12.09 -1.08
N PRO A 81 -6.73 11.12 -1.93
CA PRO A 81 -6.47 9.71 -1.63
C PRO A 81 -5.04 9.32 -2.00
N CYS A 82 -4.41 8.49 -1.19
CA CYS A 82 -3.16 7.83 -1.53
C CYS A 82 -3.37 6.42 -2.12
N TYR A 83 -4.52 5.78 -1.81
CA TYR A 83 -4.89 4.50 -2.43
C TYR A 83 -6.29 4.57 -3.05
N LEU A 84 -6.41 3.95 -4.23
CA LEU A 84 -7.67 3.71 -4.92
C LEU A 84 -7.81 2.21 -5.17
N LEU A 85 -8.80 1.60 -4.52
CA LEU A 85 -9.13 0.20 -4.69
C LEU A 85 -10.42 0.08 -5.49
N ALA A 86 -10.45 -0.79 -6.50
CA ALA A 86 -11.63 -1.04 -7.30
C ALA A 86 -11.86 -2.55 -7.45
N GLY A 87 -13.10 -2.95 -7.33
CA GLY A 87 -13.56 -4.33 -7.49
C GLY A 87 -14.93 -4.40 -8.14
N THR A 88 -15.43 -5.61 -8.36
CA THR A 88 -16.72 -5.84 -8.99
C THR A 88 -17.91 -5.31 -8.18
N GLY A 89 -17.77 -5.18 -6.86
CA GLY A 89 -18.80 -4.65 -5.97
C GLY A 89 -18.73 -3.15 -5.71
N GLY A 90 -17.70 -2.47 -6.21
CA GLY A 90 -17.52 -1.03 -6.01
C GLY A 90 -16.05 -0.61 -5.91
N ALA A 91 -15.84 0.66 -5.57
CA ALA A 91 -14.52 1.22 -5.39
C ALA A 91 -14.41 1.95 -4.05
N LEU A 92 -13.20 2.06 -3.52
CA LEU A 92 -12.90 2.71 -2.25
C LEU A 92 -11.66 3.59 -2.39
N SER A 93 -11.73 4.83 -1.90
CA SER A 93 -10.54 5.67 -1.70
C SER A 93 -10.10 5.65 -0.25
N ILE A 94 -8.81 5.57 -0.02
CA ILE A 94 -8.18 5.52 1.30
C ILE A 94 -7.16 6.68 1.39
N PRO A 95 -7.13 7.40 2.52
CA PRO A 95 -7.76 7.13 3.82
C PRO A 95 -9.18 7.68 3.99
N GLN A 96 -9.76 8.38 3.00
CA GLN A 96 -11.06 9.05 3.13
C GLN A 96 -12.23 8.08 3.35
N LEU A 97 -12.07 6.79 3.01
CA LEU A 97 -13.11 5.78 3.02
C LEU A 97 -14.36 6.19 2.23
N LYS A 98 -14.15 6.91 1.12
CA LYS A 98 -15.22 7.21 0.19
C LYS A 98 -15.44 6.01 -0.72
N ARG A 99 -16.64 5.45 -0.67
CA ARG A 99 -17.05 4.28 -1.43
C ARG A 99 -17.96 4.66 -2.57
N TRP A 100 -17.73 4.06 -3.75
CA TRP A 100 -18.60 4.16 -4.91
C TRP A 100 -19.16 2.78 -5.21
N HIS A 101 -20.47 2.70 -5.46
CA HIS A 101 -21.14 1.46 -5.81
C HIS A 101 -22.39 1.73 -6.64
N TYR A 102 -22.90 0.73 -7.32
CA TYR A 102 -24.23 0.80 -7.91
C TYR A 102 -25.31 0.54 -6.87
N ASN A 103 -26.49 1.10 -7.07
CA ASN A 103 -27.64 0.86 -6.18
C ASN A 103 -28.19 -0.56 -6.29
N GLU A 104 -28.05 -1.16 -7.47
CA GLU A 104 -28.53 -2.50 -7.78
C GLU A 104 -27.37 -3.47 -7.98
N VAL A 105 -27.59 -4.75 -7.67
CA VAL A 105 -26.58 -5.81 -7.76
C VAL A 105 -26.06 -5.96 -9.20
N ASP A 106 -26.95 -5.74 -10.20
CA ASP A 106 -26.65 -5.84 -11.63
C ASP A 106 -26.37 -4.47 -12.26
N GLY A 107 -25.91 -3.51 -11.49
CA GLY A 107 -25.55 -2.18 -11.96
C GLY A 107 -24.49 -2.20 -13.05
N GLY A 108 -24.58 -1.32 -14.03
CA GLY A 108 -23.69 -1.25 -15.17
C GLY A 108 -23.41 0.17 -15.65
N TRP A 109 -22.64 0.28 -16.72
CA TRP A 109 -22.10 1.55 -17.24
C TRP A 109 -23.14 2.65 -17.52
N HIS A 110 -24.41 2.28 -17.66
CA HIS A 110 -25.50 3.22 -17.94
C HIS A 110 -26.23 3.69 -16.67
N GLN A 111 -25.82 3.19 -15.51
CA GLN A 111 -26.41 3.56 -14.22
C GLN A 111 -25.46 4.49 -13.44
N PRO A 112 -26.00 5.46 -12.68
CA PRO A 112 -25.20 6.32 -11.86
C PRO A 112 -24.54 5.54 -10.71
N LEU A 113 -23.27 5.82 -10.46
CA LEU A 113 -22.60 5.39 -9.25
C LEU A 113 -23.07 6.24 -8.07
N LEU A 114 -23.41 5.59 -6.98
CA LEU A 114 -23.64 6.23 -5.71
C LEU A 114 -22.31 6.37 -4.97
N ALA A 115 -22.17 7.48 -4.26
CA ALA A 115 -21.02 7.73 -3.40
C ALA A 115 -21.48 7.80 -1.94
N THR A 116 -20.86 7.03 -1.08
CA THR A 116 -21.06 7.08 0.37
C THR A 116 -19.73 7.39 1.05
N GLN A 117 -19.79 8.14 2.14
CA GLN A 117 -18.64 8.45 2.98
C GLN A 117 -18.77 7.69 4.28
N GLU A 118 -17.83 6.77 4.52
CA GLU A 118 -17.75 6.07 5.80
C GLU A 118 -17.00 6.95 6.81
N SER A 119 -17.46 6.93 8.06
CA SER A 119 -16.79 7.64 9.15
C SER A 119 -15.89 6.68 9.91
N PHE A 120 -14.72 7.13 10.27
CA PHE A 120 -13.83 6.39 11.17
C PHE A 120 -13.29 7.33 12.26
N SER A 121 -12.94 6.75 13.38
CA SER A 121 -12.24 7.45 14.45
C SER A 121 -10.74 7.27 14.22
N ALA A 122 -10.02 8.35 13.99
CA ALA A 122 -8.57 8.31 13.98
C ALA A 122 -8.07 8.05 15.41
N ASP A 123 -7.39 6.93 15.60
CA ASP A 123 -6.67 6.62 16.84
C ASP A 123 -5.17 6.84 16.63
N GLU A 124 -4.44 7.02 17.72
CA GLU A 124 -2.98 7.14 17.69
C GLU A 124 -2.35 5.79 17.34
N ALA A 125 -2.00 5.57 16.08
CA ALA A 125 -1.47 4.31 15.56
C ALA A 125 -0.24 3.82 16.36
N LEU A 126 0.69 4.70 16.69
CA LEU A 126 1.87 4.35 17.48
C LEU A 126 1.54 3.90 18.91
N ARG A 127 0.53 4.51 19.53
CA ARG A 127 0.06 4.09 20.85
C ARG A 127 -0.57 2.71 20.80
N LEU A 128 -1.42 2.46 19.81
CA LEU A 128 -2.04 1.15 19.60
C LEU A 128 -0.99 0.08 19.31
N GLN A 129 0.00 0.38 18.48
CA GLN A 129 1.12 -0.50 18.19
C GLN A 129 1.89 -0.87 19.45
N LEU A 130 2.23 0.11 20.29
CA LEU A 130 2.95 -0.14 21.55
C LEU A 130 2.11 -0.98 22.51
N GLN A 131 0.82 -0.69 22.66
CA GLN A 131 -0.09 -1.48 23.49
C GLN A 131 -0.16 -2.94 23.02
N HIS A 132 -0.29 -3.14 21.70
CA HIS A 132 -0.28 -4.48 21.10
C HIS A 132 1.04 -5.19 21.36
N PHE A 133 2.18 -4.51 21.13
CA PHE A 133 3.50 -5.07 21.39
C PHE A 133 3.68 -5.56 22.83
N VAL A 134 3.23 -4.76 23.81
CA VAL A 134 3.28 -5.16 25.24
C VAL A 134 2.47 -6.43 25.48
N ARG A 135 1.30 -6.57 24.87
CA ARG A 135 0.47 -7.78 25.00
C ARG A 135 1.13 -9.00 24.36
N VAL A 136 1.75 -8.83 23.18
CA VAL A 136 2.55 -9.88 22.52
C VAL A 136 3.74 -10.29 23.39
N ALA A 137 4.49 -9.34 23.94
CA ALA A 137 5.62 -9.60 24.83
C ALA A 137 5.20 -10.38 26.11
N ARG A 138 3.98 -10.15 26.58
CA ARG A 138 3.37 -10.89 27.70
C ARG A 138 2.75 -12.23 27.28
N ARG A 139 2.79 -12.58 25.99
CA ARG A 139 2.17 -13.79 25.42
C ARG A 139 0.64 -13.84 25.62
N GLU A 140 -0.01 -12.69 25.69
CA GLU A 140 -1.47 -12.56 25.80
C GLU A 140 -2.16 -12.67 24.44
N VAL A 141 -1.46 -12.29 23.36
CA VAL A 141 -1.95 -12.32 21.97
C VAL A 141 -0.82 -12.65 21.03
N GLU A 142 -1.15 -13.18 19.85
CA GLU A 142 -0.22 -13.34 18.74
C GLU A 142 0.06 -11.99 18.06
N PRO A 143 1.24 -11.81 17.44
CA PRO A 143 1.55 -10.60 16.69
C PRO A 143 0.64 -10.48 15.46
N LEU A 144 0.06 -9.30 15.23
CA LEU A 144 -0.72 -8.99 14.02
C LEU A 144 0.14 -9.09 12.76
N VAL A 145 1.39 -8.62 12.84
CA VAL A 145 2.39 -8.79 11.79
C VAL A 145 3.51 -9.64 12.37
N SER A 146 3.63 -10.87 11.90
CA SER A 146 4.68 -11.79 12.32
C SER A 146 6.00 -11.52 11.57
N ALA A 147 7.12 -12.04 12.09
CA ALA A 147 8.40 -11.99 11.39
C ALA A 147 8.33 -12.68 10.00
N ALA A 148 7.57 -13.78 9.89
CA ALA A 148 7.36 -14.46 8.62
C ALA A 148 6.54 -13.61 7.63
N ASP A 149 5.57 -12.84 8.12
CA ASP A 149 4.82 -11.92 7.28
C ASP A 149 5.68 -10.75 6.81
N ALA A 150 6.45 -10.12 7.70
CA ALA A 150 7.39 -9.07 7.36
C ALA A 150 8.47 -9.54 6.35
N ALA A 151 8.91 -10.80 6.45
CA ALA A 151 9.85 -11.39 5.48
C ALA A 151 9.27 -11.47 4.06
N ARG A 152 7.95 -11.69 3.91
CA ARG A 152 7.29 -11.66 2.59
C ARG A 152 7.28 -10.26 2.00
N THR A 153 7.06 -9.22 2.80
CA THR A 153 7.15 -7.83 2.33
C THR A 153 8.58 -7.51 1.89
N LEU A 154 9.59 -7.98 2.61
CA LEU A 154 10.99 -7.81 2.21
C LEU A 154 11.29 -8.55 0.90
N ALA A 155 10.84 -9.80 0.76
CA ALA A 155 10.98 -10.56 -0.49
C ALA A 155 10.34 -9.85 -1.69
N LEU A 156 9.21 -9.15 -1.47
CA LEU A 156 8.58 -8.33 -2.50
C LEU A 156 9.45 -7.13 -2.90
N ILE A 157 10.09 -6.46 -1.94
CA ILE A 157 11.06 -5.38 -2.21
C ILE A 157 12.23 -5.88 -3.06
N GLU A 158 12.80 -7.04 -2.72
CA GLU A 158 13.92 -7.61 -3.48
C GLU A 158 13.48 -7.99 -4.90
N ALA A 159 12.29 -8.56 -5.09
CA ALA A 159 11.75 -8.83 -6.42
C ALA A 159 11.53 -7.56 -7.25
N ILE A 160 11.11 -6.46 -6.64
CA ILE A 160 10.98 -5.15 -7.31
C ILE A 160 12.35 -4.62 -7.74
N ARG A 161 13.37 -4.74 -6.90
CA ARG A 161 14.74 -4.33 -7.23
C ARG A 161 15.27 -5.15 -8.41
N GLU A 162 15.15 -6.47 -8.34
CA GLU A 162 15.56 -7.37 -9.43
C GLU A 162 14.82 -7.05 -10.73
N ALA A 163 13.50 -6.80 -10.66
CA ALA A 163 12.71 -6.42 -11.83
C ALA A 163 13.19 -5.11 -12.46
N ALA A 164 13.53 -4.09 -11.64
CA ALA A 164 14.05 -2.84 -12.11
C ALA A 164 15.46 -2.96 -12.74
N GLU A 165 16.33 -3.79 -12.18
CA GLU A 165 17.69 -4.04 -12.68
C GLU A 165 17.69 -4.85 -13.97
N THR A 166 16.82 -5.86 -14.06
CA THR A 166 16.81 -6.79 -15.20
C THR A 166 15.86 -6.39 -16.33
N GLY A 167 14.91 -5.50 -16.05
CA GLY A 167 13.82 -5.16 -16.97
C GLY A 167 12.82 -6.30 -17.18
N ARG A 168 12.83 -7.32 -16.34
CA ARG A 168 11.98 -8.51 -16.44
C ARG A 168 10.97 -8.55 -15.30
N ALA A 169 9.90 -9.31 -15.51
CA ALA A 169 8.97 -9.62 -14.43
C ALA A 169 9.62 -10.62 -13.48
N CYS A 170 9.56 -10.33 -12.17
CA CYS A 170 10.11 -11.16 -11.10
C CYS A 170 9.01 -11.60 -10.12
N ALA A 171 9.18 -12.75 -9.51
CA ALA A 171 8.30 -13.25 -8.45
C ALA A 171 8.99 -13.09 -7.09
N PRO A 172 8.27 -12.63 -6.03
CA PRO A 172 8.82 -12.64 -4.69
C PRO A 172 9.19 -14.06 -4.26
N SER A 173 10.40 -14.25 -3.74
CA SER A 173 10.86 -15.52 -3.20
C SER A 173 11.44 -15.30 -1.81
N LEU A 174 10.98 -16.08 -0.83
CA LEU A 174 11.63 -16.11 0.46
C LEU A 174 13.02 -16.74 0.28
N ILE A 175 14.04 -16.09 0.83
CA ILE A 175 15.37 -16.68 0.92
C ILE A 175 15.25 -17.86 1.87
N GLU A 176 15.41 -19.07 1.35
CA GLU A 176 15.53 -20.25 2.19
C GLU A 176 16.85 -20.12 2.95
N GLY A 177 16.74 -20.00 4.28
CA GLY A 177 17.88 -19.89 5.20
C GLY A 177 18.55 -21.24 5.49
#